data_78152dc538d7005e954879c05e979e18
#
_entry.id   78152dc538d7005e954879c05e979e18
#
_cell.length_a   1.000
_cell.length_b   1.000
_cell.length_c   1.000
_cell.angle_alpha   90.00
_cell.angle_beta   90.00
_cell.angle_gamma   90.00
#
_symmetry.space_group_name_H-M   'P 1'
#
loop_
_entity.id
_entity.type
_entity.pdbx_description
1 polymer ?
#
loop_
_entity_poly.entity_id
_entity_poly.type
_entity_poly.pdbx_seq_one_letter_code
_entity_poly.pdbx_strand_id
1 'polypeptide(L)'
;IGSEPYEYFAEEFHKPVVISGFEPLDVMQSVLMLVRQLNQGRAEVENQYTRAVSRYGNEHAQQMVSEVFELRRSFEWRGLGEVPYSALTLRPAYRDYDAEVRFALSATRALEN
;
A
#
# COMPACT_ATOMS: atom_id res chain seq x y z
N ILE A 1 6.72 0.22 2.87
CA ILE A 1 5.69 0.98 3.61
C ILE A 1 5.78 0.56 5.07
N GLY A 2 5.67 1.52 5.99
CA GLY A 2 5.60 1.28 7.43
C GLY A 2 4.17 1.12 7.93
N SER A 3 4.00 1.16 9.27
CA SER A 3 2.68 1.12 9.90
C SER A 3 2.00 2.50 9.98
N GLU A 4 2.77 3.60 9.90
CA GLU A 4 2.27 4.96 10.01
C GLU A 4 1.08 5.29 9.07
N PRO A 5 1.11 4.92 7.75
CA PRO A 5 0.00 5.23 6.85
C PRO A 5 -1.35 4.63 7.22
N TYR A 6 -1.37 3.72 8.20
CA TYR A 6 -2.61 3.07 8.66
C TYR A 6 -3.18 3.69 9.94
N GLU A 7 -2.47 4.66 10.55
CA GLU A 7 -2.90 5.29 11.80
C GLU A 7 -4.23 6.02 11.63
N TYR A 8 -4.51 6.61 10.46
CA TYR A 8 -5.77 7.27 10.17
C TYR A 8 -7.00 6.34 10.29
N PHE A 9 -6.85 5.03 10.05
CA PHE A 9 -7.98 4.10 10.24
C PHE A 9 -8.40 4.00 11.70
N ALA A 10 -7.42 3.99 12.61
CA ALA A 10 -7.71 3.96 14.04
C ALA A 10 -8.27 5.32 14.50
N GLU A 11 -7.72 6.42 14.00
CA GLU A 11 -8.09 7.79 14.38
C GLU A 11 -9.47 8.20 13.84
N GLU A 12 -9.71 8.03 12.53
CA GLU A 12 -10.94 8.50 11.88
C GLU A 12 -12.09 7.50 12.01
N PHE A 13 -11.81 6.22 11.83
CA PHE A 13 -12.86 5.19 11.82
C PHE A 13 -13.05 4.48 13.15
N HIS A 14 -12.19 4.75 14.15
CA HIS A 14 -12.23 4.09 15.45
C HIS A 14 -12.24 2.56 15.33
N LYS A 15 -11.42 2.04 14.43
CA LYS A 15 -11.28 0.60 14.18
C LYS A 15 -9.87 0.12 14.52
N PRO A 16 -9.73 -1.01 15.19
CA PRO A 16 -8.42 -1.60 15.45
C PRO A 16 -7.78 -2.06 14.14
N VAL A 17 -6.48 -1.88 14.05
CA VAL A 17 -5.66 -2.30 12.91
C VAL A 17 -4.48 -3.11 13.43
N VAL A 18 -4.15 -4.21 12.77
CA VAL A 18 -2.94 -4.98 13.04
C VAL A 18 -2.17 -5.23 11.75
N ILE A 19 -0.92 -4.83 11.72
CA ILE A 19 0.00 -5.17 10.64
C ILE A 19 0.49 -6.59 10.85
N SER A 20 0.19 -7.48 9.93
CA SER A 20 0.43 -8.92 10.04
C SER A 20 1.50 -9.41 9.08
N GLY A 21 2.31 -10.39 9.51
CA GLY A 21 2.96 -11.30 8.60
C GLY A 21 1.92 -12.21 7.91
N PHE A 22 2.37 -13.01 6.96
CA PHE A 22 1.47 -13.85 6.14
C PHE A 22 1.60 -15.36 6.44
N GLU A 23 2.43 -15.73 7.41
CA GLU A 23 2.50 -17.11 7.89
C GLU A 23 1.28 -17.44 8.76
N PRO A 24 0.80 -18.68 8.79
CA PRO A 24 -0.40 -19.04 9.55
C PRO A 24 -0.37 -18.60 11.02
N LEU A 25 0.79 -18.71 11.68
CA LEU A 25 0.97 -18.27 13.06
C LEU A 25 0.91 -16.76 13.20
N ASP A 26 1.47 -16.01 12.27
CA ASP A 26 1.40 -14.54 12.26
C ASP A 26 -0.06 -14.08 12.14
N VAL A 27 -0.82 -14.69 11.23
CA VAL A 27 -2.24 -14.38 11.04
C VAL A 27 -3.05 -14.69 12.29
N MET A 28 -2.86 -15.86 12.89
CA MET A 28 -3.55 -16.25 14.14
C MET A 28 -3.25 -15.29 15.28
N GLN A 29 -2.00 -14.89 15.44
CA GLN A 29 -1.59 -13.93 16.44
C GLN A 29 -2.20 -12.53 16.18
N SER A 30 -2.25 -12.11 14.94
CA SER A 30 -2.87 -10.83 14.54
C SER A 30 -4.37 -10.82 14.84
N VAL A 31 -5.08 -11.90 14.55
CA VAL A 31 -6.49 -12.06 14.91
C VAL A 31 -6.67 -11.95 16.43
N LEU A 32 -5.82 -12.61 17.22
CA LEU A 32 -5.86 -12.50 18.67
C LEU A 32 -5.64 -11.06 19.16
N MET A 33 -4.70 -10.33 18.55
CA MET A 33 -4.45 -8.91 18.86
C MET A 33 -5.67 -8.05 18.56
N LEU A 34 -6.32 -8.23 17.41
CA LEU A 34 -7.55 -7.53 17.05
C LEU A 34 -8.69 -7.81 18.05
N VAL A 35 -8.90 -9.07 18.40
CA VAL A 35 -9.93 -9.45 19.37
C VAL A 35 -9.66 -8.84 20.75
N ARG A 36 -8.40 -8.79 21.18
CA ARG A 36 -8.01 -8.14 22.43
C ARG A 36 -8.32 -6.64 22.40
N GLN A 37 -8.01 -5.93 21.33
CA GLN A 37 -8.34 -4.51 21.19
C GLN A 37 -9.86 -4.29 21.27
N LEU A 38 -10.65 -5.10 20.55
CA LEU A 38 -12.11 -5.01 20.56
C LEU A 38 -12.68 -5.22 21.97
N ASN A 39 -12.22 -6.24 22.69
CA ASN A 39 -12.66 -6.54 24.07
C ASN A 39 -12.29 -5.43 25.06
N GLN A 40 -11.22 -4.67 24.77
CA GLN A 40 -10.75 -3.55 25.59
C GLN A 40 -11.34 -2.20 25.16
N GLY A 41 -12.14 -2.15 24.09
CA GLY A 41 -12.65 -0.91 23.52
C GLY A 41 -11.57 0.00 22.97
N ARG A 42 -10.43 -0.56 22.55
CA ARG A 42 -9.32 0.17 21.93
C ARG A 42 -9.42 0.15 20.40
N ALA A 43 -8.92 1.19 19.78
CA ALA A 43 -8.75 1.30 18.34
C ALA A 43 -7.37 1.91 18.04
N GLU A 44 -6.37 1.07 17.95
CA GLU A 44 -4.97 1.46 17.75
C GLU A 44 -4.36 0.64 16.61
N VAL A 45 -3.26 1.14 16.06
CA VAL A 45 -2.44 0.37 15.10
C VAL A 45 -1.38 -0.39 15.88
N GLU A 46 -1.49 -1.71 15.89
CA GLU A 46 -0.47 -2.61 16.44
C GLU A 46 0.30 -3.30 15.31
N ASN A 47 1.57 -3.56 15.53
CA ASN A 47 2.43 -4.23 14.56
C ASN A 47 2.86 -5.60 15.09
N GLN A 48 2.24 -6.66 14.56
CA GLN A 48 2.65 -8.04 14.83
C GLN A 48 3.94 -8.40 14.06
N TYR A 49 4.14 -7.81 12.86
CA TYR A 49 5.24 -8.16 11.96
C TYR A 49 6.49 -7.30 12.19
N THR A 50 6.88 -7.13 13.45
CA THR A 50 8.01 -6.26 13.85
C THR A 50 9.36 -6.67 13.28
N ARG A 51 9.52 -7.95 12.87
CA ARG A 51 10.75 -8.45 12.26
C ARG A 51 11.04 -7.87 10.86
N ALA A 52 10.02 -7.33 10.18
CA ALA A 52 10.16 -6.81 8.82
C ALA A 52 9.53 -5.42 8.62
N VAL A 53 8.61 -5.00 9.46
CA VAL A 53 7.89 -3.73 9.34
C VAL A 53 8.21 -2.83 10.52
N SER A 54 8.77 -1.66 10.25
CA SER A 54 8.92 -0.56 11.21
C SER A 54 7.79 0.46 11.04
N ARG A 55 7.68 1.45 11.93
CA ARG A 55 6.67 2.51 11.81
C ARG A 55 6.80 3.28 10.49
N TYR A 56 7.99 3.66 10.12
CA TYR A 56 8.26 4.47 8.91
C TYR A 56 8.61 3.64 7.66
N GLY A 57 8.67 2.31 7.80
CA GLY A 57 9.02 1.42 6.70
C GLY A 57 10.52 1.42 6.37
N ASN A 58 10.85 1.01 5.16
CA ASN A 58 12.22 1.02 4.66
C ASN A 58 12.50 2.38 3.98
N GLU A 59 13.14 3.28 4.71
CA GLU A 59 13.45 4.65 4.24
C GLU A 59 14.33 4.65 2.99
N HIS A 60 15.29 3.74 2.90
CA HIS A 60 16.15 3.62 1.72
C HIS A 60 15.34 3.24 0.47
N ALA A 61 14.45 2.28 0.58
CA ALA A 61 13.57 1.89 -0.52
C ALA A 61 12.62 3.04 -0.92
N GLN A 62 12.08 3.77 0.05
CA GLN A 62 11.24 4.95 -0.21
C GLN A 62 12.00 6.06 -0.93
N GLN A 63 13.25 6.30 -0.53
CA GLN A 63 14.12 7.27 -1.20
C GLN A 63 14.37 6.87 -2.66
N MET A 64 14.70 5.60 -2.93
CA MET A 64 14.89 5.10 -4.29
C MET A 64 13.60 5.21 -5.12
N VAL A 65 12.44 4.89 -4.54
CA VAL A 65 11.15 5.07 -5.22
C VAL A 65 10.92 6.55 -5.57
N SER A 66 11.18 7.46 -4.63
CA SER A 66 11.00 8.90 -4.87
C SER A 66 11.98 9.48 -5.89
N GLU A 67 13.16 8.88 -6.05
CA GLU A 67 14.14 9.25 -7.06
C GLU A 67 13.72 8.82 -8.46
N VAL A 68 13.17 7.61 -8.59
CA VAL A 68 12.88 6.99 -9.89
C VAL A 68 11.47 7.30 -10.37
N PHE A 69 10.51 7.42 -9.45
CA PHE A 69 9.09 7.54 -9.77
C PHE A 69 8.47 8.86 -9.31
N GLU A 70 7.38 9.21 -9.95
CA GLU A 70 6.50 10.31 -9.55
C GLU A 70 5.04 9.89 -9.67
N LEU A 71 4.14 10.61 -8.99
CA LEU A 71 2.71 10.33 -9.06
C LEU A 71 2.16 10.68 -10.44
N ARG A 72 1.47 9.73 -11.04
CA ARG A 72 0.71 9.89 -12.27
C ARG A 72 -0.56 10.69 -11.98
N ARG A 73 -0.92 11.61 -12.88
CA ARG A 73 -2.13 12.44 -12.73
C ARG A 73 -3.41 11.62 -12.62
N SER A 74 -3.53 10.59 -13.44
CA SER A 74 -4.65 9.66 -13.47
C SER A 74 -4.19 8.33 -14.02
N PHE A 75 -4.86 7.27 -13.63
CA PHE A 75 -4.64 5.93 -14.15
C PHE A 75 -5.96 5.18 -14.25
N GLU A 76 -6.17 4.50 -15.37
CA GLU A 76 -7.35 3.67 -15.59
C GLU A 76 -7.12 2.28 -14.98
N TRP A 77 -7.78 2.02 -13.87
CA TRP A 77 -7.75 0.72 -13.20
C TRP A 77 -8.85 -0.20 -13.73
N ARG A 78 -8.50 -1.45 -13.99
CA ARG A 78 -9.47 -2.46 -14.40
C ARG A 78 -10.58 -2.60 -13.34
N GLY A 79 -11.83 -2.37 -13.73
CA GLY A 79 -12.99 -2.46 -12.86
C GLY A 79 -13.27 -1.25 -11.97
N LEU A 80 -12.34 -0.29 -11.89
CA LEU A 80 -12.53 0.96 -11.11
C LEU A 80 -12.62 2.20 -12.00
N GLY A 81 -12.20 2.09 -13.28
CA GLY A 81 -12.10 3.25 -14.17
C GLY A 81 -10.94 4.18 -13.82
N GLU A 82 -11.05 5.43 -14.21
CA GLU A 82 -10.07 6.48 -13.98
C GLU A 82 -10.02 6.91 -12.51
N VAL A 83 -8.85 6.74 -11.87
CA VAL A 83 -8.62 7.15 -10.48
C VAL A 83 -7.44 8.14 -10.44
N PRO A 84 -7.65 9.39 -9.99
CA PRO A 84 -6.60 10.38 -9.92
C PRO A 84 -5.55 10.02 -8.86
N TYR A 85 -4.28 10.29 -9.18
CA TYR A 85 -3.13 10.13 -8.27
C TYR A 85 -3.02 8.75 -7.62
N SER A 86 -3.40 7.69 -8.34
CA SER A 86 -3.45 6.32 -7.84
C SER A 86 -2.36 5.40 -8.38
N ALA A 87 -1.49 5.89 -9.25
CA ALA A 87 -0.41 5.13 -9.85
C ALA A 87 0.88 5.94 -9.93
N LEU A 88 1.99 5.24 -10.13
CA LEU A 88 3.29 5.84 -10.35
C LEU A 88 3.63 5.83 -11.85
N THR A 89 4.47 6.78 -12.26
CA THR A 89 5.14 6.80 -13.56
C THR A 89 6.62 7.06 -13.35
N LEU A 90 7.45 6.65 -14.31
CA LEU A 90 8.88 6.96 -14.28
C LEU A 90 9.10 8.45 -14.45
N ARG A 91 10.03 9.01 -13.69
CA ARG A 91 10.48 10.38 -13.91
C ARG A 91 11.16 10.51 -15.27
N PRO A 92 11.16 11.73 -15.89
CA PRO A 92 11.75 11.96 -17.21
C PRO A 92 13.21 11.50 -17.35
N ALA A 93 13.99 11.55 -16.27
CA ALA A 93 15.39 11.10 -16.26
C ALA A 93 15.53 9.58 -16.53
N TYR A 94 14.48 8.80 -16.30
CA TYR A 94 14.47 7.35 -16.49
C TYR A 94 13.61 6.90 -17.68
N ARG A 95 13.18 7.84 -18.53
CA ARG A 95 12.27 7.60 -19.66
C ARG A 95 12.73 6.49 -20.61
N ASP A 96 14.03 6.33 -20.79
CA ASP A 96 14.59 5.30 -21.68
C ASP A 96 14.34 3.87 -21.18
N TYR A 97 14.00 3.73 -19.90
CA TYR A 97 13.65 2.46 -19.26
C TYR A 97 12.14 2.24 -19.20
N ASP A 98 11.32 3.21 -19.64
CA ASP A 98 9.87 3.13 -19.59
C ASP A 98 9.33 2.20 -20.68
N ALA A 99 8.72 1.10 -20.26
CA ALA A 99 8.13 0.14 -21.16
C ALA A 99 6.95 0.72 -21.96
N GLU A 100 6.18 1.63 -21.37
CA GLU A 100 5.06 2.30 -22.08
C GLU A 100 5.56 3.21 -23.20
N VAL A 101 6.76 3.78 -23.05
CA VAL A 101 7.40 4.60 -24.09
C VAL A 101 8.06 3.74 -25.16
N ARG A 102 8.71 2.65 -24.76
CA ARG A 102 9.45 1.75 -25.67
C ARG A 102 8.55 0.84 -26.49
N PHE A 103 7.43 0.43 -25.93
CA PHE A 103 6.50 -0.51 -26.53
C PHE A 103 5.14 0.17 -26.64
N ALA A 104 4.66 0.41 -27.86
CA ALA A 104 3.32 0.95 -28.09
C ALA A 104 2.26 -0.11 -27.74
N LEU A 105 1.96 -0.23 -26.45
CA LEU A 105 0.93 -1.14 -25.96
C LEU A 105 -0.41 -0.39 -25.92
N SER A 106 -1.40 -0.91 -26.65
CA SER A 106 -2.79 -0.50 -26.47
C SER A 106 -3.39 -1.29 -25.32
N ALA A 107 -3.97 -0.60 -24.33
CA ALA A 107 -4.73 -1.25 -23.28
C ALA A 107 -5.94 -1.98 -23.91
N THR A 108 -6.04 -3.30 -23.71
CA THR A 108 -7.25 -4.04 -24.03
C THR A 108 -8.31 -3.71 -22.99
N ARG A 109 -9.41 -3.07 -23.40
CA ARG A 109 -10.58 -2.90 -22.52
C ARG A 109 -10.99 -4.27 -21.95
N ALA A 110 -11.20 -4.33 -20.64
CA ALA A 110 -11.86 -5.48 -20.05
C ALA A 110 -13.26 -5.60 -20.66
N LEU A 111 -13.61 -6.81 -21.08
CA LEU A 111 -15.00 -7.10 -21.46
C LEU A 111 -15.86 -6.81 -20.22
N GLU A 112 -16.83 -5.92 -20.38
CA GLU A 112 -17.88 -5.72 -19.39
C GLU A 112 -18.69 -7.03 -19.32
N ASN A 113 -18.73 -7.64 -18.14
CA ASN A 113 -19.57 -8.80 -17.86
C ASN A 113 -20.96 -8.32 -17.43
#